data_a8b86fb6f322b75e5c59a7d8c7bad9f0
#
_entry.id   a8b86fb6f322b75e5c59a7d8c7bad9f0
#
_cell.length_a   1.000
_cell.length_b   1.000
_cell.length_c   1.000
_cell.angle_alpha   90.00
_cell.angle_beta   90.00
_cell.angle_gamma   90.00
#
_symmetry.space_group_name_H-M   'P 1'
#
loop_
_entity.id
_entity.type
_entity.pdbx_description
1 polymer ?
#
loop_
_entity_poly.entity_id
_entity_poly.type
_entity_poly.pdbx_seq_one_letter_code
_entity_poly.pdbx_strand_id
1 'polypeptide(L)'
;TGNSNVAVGNQSLKANTTGYNNIASGFESLYSNTTGSSNVAYGKGALYSNTTGSSNIAIGHEANVGSADLTNAITIGYAAIVDASNKIRLGNTNISVIEGQVAFSNASDRRLKKDIVNTRYGLNTVLELRPVDYQMKSNNLEQIGFIAQELRPIVPEAVSGIEGDLEKGETLAVAYTTLIPVLARAIQEQQALIKQLQKDIEILK
;
A
#
# COMPACT_ATOMS: atom_id res chain seq x y z
N THR A 1 8.57 -9.22 -32.20
CA THR A 1 8.48 -10.70 -32.14
C THR A 1 8.77 -11.16 -30.71
N GLY A 2 7.79 -10.96 -29.83
CA GLY A 2 7.89 -11.45 -28.46
C GLY A 2 7.93 -12.97 -28.40
N ASN A 3 8.75 -13.53 -27.52
CA ASN A 3 8.90 -14.97 -27.32
C ASN A 3 8.52 -15.41 -25.89
N SER A 4 8.40 -16.72 -25.70
CA SER A 4 8.12 -17.30 -24.37
C SER A 4 6.83 -16.77 -23.71
N ASN A 5 5.82 -16.45 -24.50
CA ASN A 5 4.53 -15.99 -23.99
C ASN A 5 3.53 -17.16 -23.96
N VAL A 6 2.68 -17.18 -22.95
CA VAL A 6 1.51 -18.05 -22.83
C VAL A 6 0.25 -17.19 -22.94
N ALA A 7 -0.61 -17.50 -23.92
CA ALA A 7 -1.87 -16.81 -24.13
C ALA A 7 -3.02 -17.82 -24.21
N VAL A 8 -3.93 -17.81 -23.24
CA VAL A 8 -5.09 -18.69 -23.19
C VAL A 8 -6.35 -17.84 -23.04
N GLY A 9 -7.20 -17.86 -24.02
CA GLY A 9 -8.45 -17.07 -24.05
C GLY A 9 -8.53 -16.16 -25.28
N ASN A 10 -9.77 -15.81 -25.63
CA ASN A 10 -10.02 -14.93 -26.78
C ASN A 10 -9.39 -13.55 -26.49
N GLN A 11 -8.64 -13.02 -27.46
CA GLN A 11 -7.97 -11.72 -27.41
C GLN A 11 -6.89 -11.55 -26.30
N SER A 12 -6.46 -12.63 -25.66
CA SER A 12 -5.32 -12.56 -24.72
C SER A 12 -4.04 -12.18 -25.48
N LEU A 13 -3.23 -11.26 -24.91
CA LEU A 13 -1.98 -10.71 -25.52
C LEU A 13 -2.15 -10.18 -26.97
N LYS A 14 -3.34 -9.69 -27.32
CA LYS A 14 -3.67 -9.32 -28.71
C LYS A 14 -2.73 -8.26 -29.31
N ALA A 15 -2.36 -7.25 -28.52
CA ALA A 15 -1.52 -6.15 -28.99
C ALA A 15 -0.02 -6.41 -28.84
N ASN A 16 0.39 -7.59 -28.32
CA ASN A 16 1.79 -7.86 -27.99
C ASN A 16 2.70 -7.88 -29.24
N THR A 17 3.73 -7.05 -29.25
CA THR A 17 4.70 -6.94 -30.34
C THR A 17 6.05 -7.56 -30.01
N THR A 18 6.71 -7.07 -28.96
CA THR A 18 8.04 -7.51 -28.54
C THR A 18 8.12 -7.99 -27.10
N GLY A 19 7.02 -7.83 -26.31
CA GLY A 19 6.97 -8.33 -24.93
C GLY A 19 7.19 -9.84 -24.86
N TYR A 20 7.96 -10.29 -23.88
CA TYR A 20 8.36 -11.69 -23.69
C TYR A 20 8.10 -12.17 -22.26
N ASN A 21 8.06 -13.51 -22.06
CA ASN A 21 7.81 -14.13 -20.77
C ASN A 21 6.50 -13.70 -20.09
N ASN A 22 5.46 -13.37 -20.85
CA ASN A 22 4.16 -13.01 -20.30
C ASN A 22 3.25 -14.25 -20.21
N ILE A 23 2.46 -14.33 -19.15
CA ILE A 23 1.41 -15.33 -18.98
C ILE A 23 0.07 -14.59 -18.93
N ALA A 24 -0.80 -14.86 -19.90
CA ALA A 24 -2.14 -14.28 -19.98
C ALA A 24 -3.18 -15.41 -20.10
N SER A 25 -4.00 -15.56 -19.08
CA SER A 25 -5.05 -16.57 -19.05
C SER A 25 -6.41 -15.92 -18.69
N GLY A 26 -7.25 -15.82 -19.71
CA GLY A 26 -8.57 -15.20 -19.61
C GLY A 26 -8.91 -14.39 -20.86
N PHE A 27 -10.21 -14.14 -21.07
CA PHE A 27 -10.68 -13.24 -22.12
C PHE A 27 -10.08 -11.85 -21.92
N GLU A 28 -9.42 -11.29 -22.97
CA GLU A 28 -8.76 -9.97 -22.96
C GLU A 28 -7.69 -9.77 -21.86
N SER A 29 -7.10 -10.82 -21.30
CA SER A 29 -5.96 -10.68 -20.39
C SER A 29 -4.73 -10.15 -21.13
N LEU A 30 -4.04 -9.13 -20.56
CA LEU A 30 -2.91 -8.42 -21.20
C LEU A 30 -3.23 -7.91 -22.61
N TYR A 31 -4.48 -7.53 -22.84
CA TYR A 31 -4.97 -7.13 -24.17
C TYR A 31 -4.13 -6.03 -24.82
N SER A 32 -3.82 -4.97 -24.09
CA SER A 32 -3.12 -3.78 -24.57
C SER A 32 -1.59 -3.88 -24.51
N ASN A 33 -1.05 -4.99 -23.98
CA ASN A 33 0.39 -5.13 -23.80
C ASN A 33 1.12 -5.07 -25.15
N THR A 34 2.12 -4.21 -25.28
CA THR A 34 2.92 -4.07 -26.50
C THR A 34 4.35 -4.58 -26.31
N THR A 35 5.07 -4.02 -25.35
CA THR A 35 6.48 -4.31 -25.08
C THR A 35 6.74 -4.81 -23.66
N GLY A 36 5.73 -4.71 -22.77
CA GLY A 36 5.83 -5.16 -21.39
C GLY A 36 6.17 -6.65 -21.28
N SER A 37 7.04 -7.02 -20.36
CA SER A 37 7.59 -8.38 -20.24
C SER A 37 7.47 -8.91 -18.82
N SER A 38 7.49 -10.24 -18.67
CA SER A 38 7.43 -10.92 -17.37
C SER A 38 6.16 -10.60 -16.56
N ASN A 39 5.05 -10.35 -17.23
CA ASN A 39 3.78 -10.10 -16.59
C ASN A 39 2.95 -11.39 -16.44
N VAL A 40 2.20 -11.50 -15.35
CA VAL A 40 1.26 -12.60 -15.09
C VAL A 40 -0.14 -12.03 -14.95
N ALA A 41 -1.05 -12.41 -15.84
CA ALA A 41 -2.44 -12.00 -15.84
C ALA A 41 -3.36 -13.23 -15.83
N TYR A 42 -4.09 -13.44 -14.76
CA TYR A 42 -5.03 -14.54 -14.61
C TYR A 42 -6.44 -14.01 -14.29
N GLY A 43 -7.34 -14.12 -15.26
CA GLY A 43 -8.71 -13.66 -15.17
C GLY A 43 -9.13 -12.83 -16.38
N LYS A 44 -10.45 -12.72 -16.61
CA LYS A 44 -11.00 -11.86 -17.66
C LYS A 44 -10.53 -10.41 -17.44
N GLY A 45 -9.95 -9.77 -18.47
CA GLY A 45 -9.49 -8.39 -18.39
C GLY A 45 -8.33 -8.13 -17.40
N ALA A 46 -7.67 -9.18 -16.88
CA ALA A 46 -6.53 -8.99 -16.00
C ALA A 46 -5.37 -8.32 -16.75
N LEU A 47 -4.78 -7.25 -16.17
CA LEU A 47 -3.78 -6.37 -16.80
C LEU A 47 -4.20 -5.83 -18.18
N TYR A 48 -5.49 -5.61 -18.40
CA TYR A 48 -6.00 -5.10 -19.66
C TYR A 48 -5.32 -3.81 -20.11
N SER A 49 -5.07 -2.88 -19.17
CA SER A 49 -4.52 -1.53 -19.44
C SER A 49 -2.98 -1.50 -19.50
N ASN A 50 -2.29 -2.60 -19.18
CA ASN A 50 -0.82 -2.64 -19.24
C ASN A 50 -0.34 -2.54 -20.68
N THR A 51 0.58 -1.62 -20.99
CA THR A 51 1.16 -1.50 -22.35
C THR A 51 2.66 -1.78 -22.36
N THR A 52 3.43 -1.13 -21.53
CA THR A 52 4.90 -1.22 -21.44
C THR A 52 5.39 -1.72 -20.09
N GLY A 53 4.50 -1.76 -19.09
CA GLY A 53 4.80 -2.19 -17.75
C GLY A 53 5.29 -3.64 -17.69
N SER A 54 6.23 -3.94 -16.80
CA SER A 54 6.90 -5.24 -16.69
C SER A 54 6.90 -5.77 -15.26
N SER A 55 7.00 -7.10 -15.12
CA SER A 55 7.04 -7.78 -13.82
C SER A 55 5.78 -7.54 -12.97
N ASN A 56 4.64 -7.33 -13.59
CA ASN A 56 3.37 -7.13 -12.92
C ASN A 56 2.61 -8.46 -12.76
N ILE A 57 1.87 -8.59 -11.68
CA ILE A 57 1.01 -9.74 -11.41
C ILE A 57 -0.42 -9.24 -11.18
N ALA A 58 -1.39 -9.74 -11.94
CA ALA A 58 -2.80 -9.52 -11.71
C ALA A 58 -3.57 -10.85 -11.67
N ILE A 59 -4.25 -11.09 -10.58
CA ILE A 59 -5.07 -12.28 -10.38
C ILE A 59 -6.48 -11.86 -9.99
N GLY A 60 -7.44 -12.11 -10.87
CA GLY A 60 -8.85 -11.76 -10.67
C GLY A 60 -9.47 -11.13 -11.91
N HIS A 61 -10.81 -11.23 -12.02
CA HIS A 61 -11.57 -10.53 -13.05
C HIS A 61 -11.35 -9.02 -12.93
N GLU A 62 -10.89 -8.37 -14.00
CA GLU A 62 -10.56 -6.93 -14.06
C GLU A 62 -9.51 -6.45 -13.04
N ALA A 63 -8.72 -7.35 -12.44
CA ALA A 63 -7.54 -6.95 -11.67
C ALA A 63 -6.55 -6.22 -12.59
N ASN A 64 -6.18 -4.96 -12.28
CA ASN A 64 -5.49 -4.12 -13.25
C ASN A 64 -4.47 -3.16 -12.62
N VAL A 65 -3.75 -2.46 -13.48
CA VAL A 65 -2.85 -1.36 -13.14
C VAL A 65 -3.53 -0.02 -13.42
N GLY A 66 -3.31 0.98 -12.60
CA GLY A 66 -3.85 2.33 -12.75
C GLY A 66 -3.11 3.16 -13.82
N SER A 67 -1.86 2.80 -14.14
CA SER A 67 -1.08 3.37 -15.24
C SER A 67 -0.46 2.25 -16.08
N ALA A 68 -0.35 2.48 -17.38
CA ALA A 68 0.00 1.48 -18.40
C ALA A 68 1.48 1.01 -18.37
N ASP A 69 2.32 1.69 -17.60
CA ASP A 69 3.77 1.54 -17.52
C ASP A 69 4.30 1.10 -16.14
N LEU A 70 3.40 0.77 -15.19
CA LEU A 70 3.82 0.33 -13.86
C LEU A 70 4.68 -0.93 -13.91
N THR A 71 5.65 -1.02 -13.00
CA THR A 71 6.59 -2.15 -12.90
C THR A 71 6.59 -2.72 -11.49
N ASN A 72 6.73 -4.06 -11.38
CA ASN A 72 6.75 -4.76 -10.11
C ASN A 72 5.51 -4.42 -9.24
N ALA A 73 4.35 -4.37 -9.89
CA ALA A 73 3.06 -4.09 -9.26
C ALA A 73 2.23 -5.37 -9.17
N ILE A 74 1.63 -5.62 -8.02
CA ILE A 74 0.81 -6.82 -7.78
C ILE A 74 -0.60 -6.40 -7.42
N THR A 75 -1.59 -6.97 -8.10
CA THR A 75 -3.01 -6.76 -7.80
C THR A 75 -3.73 -8.10 -7.73
N ILE A 76 -4.47 -8.32 -6.66
CA ILE A 76 -5.19 -9.57 -6.42
C ILE A 76 -6.61 -9.26 -5.97
N GLY A 77 -7.59 -9.83 -6.67
CA GLY A 77 -9.01 -9.69 -6.37
C GLY A 77 -9.82 -9.06 -7.49
N TYR A 78 -11.15 -9.23 -7.44
CA TYR A 78 -12.09 -8.64 -8.39
C TYR A 78 -11.91 -7.10 -8.46
N ALA A 79 -11.71 -6.57 -9.65
CA ALA A 79 -11.57 -5.13 -9.91
C ALA A 79 -10.59 -4.41 -8.98
N ALA A 80 -9.57 -5.11 -8.48
CA ALA A 80 -8.50 -4.49 -7.72
C ALA A 80 -7.59 -3.70 -8.66
N ILE A 81 -7.28 -2.45 -8.33
CA ILE A 81 -6.41 -1.57 -9.14
C ILE A 81 -5.22 -1.11 -8.31
N VAL A 82 -4.01 -1.44 -8.75
CA VAL A 82 -2.77 -0.93 -8.16
C VAL A 82 -2.33 0.34 -8.90
N ASP A 83 -2.01 1.39 -8.16
CA ASP A 83 -1.79 2.76 -8.64
C ASP A 83 -0.31 3.18 -8.73
N ALA A 84 0.62 2.31 -8.29
CA ALA A 84 2.05 2.62 -8.29
C ALA A 84 2.91 1.37 -8.51
N SER A 85 4.10 1.57 -9.07
CA SER A 85 5.16 0.55 -9.12
C SER A 85 5.64 0.16 -7.72
N ASN A 86 6.15 -1.07 -7.59
CA ASN A 86 6.65 -1.64 -6.32
C ASN A 86 5.57 -1.69 -5.21
N LYS A 87 4.31 -1.88 -5.58
CA LYS A 87 3.16 -1.91 -4.68
C LYS A 87 2.33 -3.17 -4.85
N ILE A 88 1.81 -3.67 -3.74
CA ILE A 88 0.83 -4.77 -3.71
C ILE A 88 -0.53 -4.21 -3.30
N ARG A 89 -1.57 -4.50 -4.09
CA ARG A 89 -2.97 -4.22 -3.78
C ARG A 89 -3.75 -5.51 -3.62
N LEU A 90 -4.35 -5.70 -2.45
CA LEU A 90 -5.25 -6.82 -2.16
C LEU A 90 -6.69 -6.33 -2.12
N GLY A 91 -7.49 -6.75 -3.08
CA GLY A 91 -8.90 -6.42 -3.18
C GLY A 91 -9.22 -5.00 -3.65
N ASN A 92 -10.50 -4.77 -3.88
CA ASN A 92 -11.08 -3.47 -4.22
C ASN A 92 -11.61 -2.76 -2.94
N THR A 93 -12.33 -1.66 -3.12
CA THR A 93 -12.88 -0.85 -2.01
C THR A 93 -13.99 -1.52 -1.21
N ASN A 94 -14.51 -2.66 -1.65
CA ASN A 94 -15.55 -3.41 -0.95
C ASN A 94 -14.99 -4.46 0.02
N ILE A 95 -13.67 -4.73 -0.02
CA ILE A 95 -13.04 -5.64 0.94
C ILE A 95 -13.04 -4.98 2.32
N SER A 96 -13.67 -5.64 3.27
CA SER A 96 -13.83 -5.14 4.65
C SER A 96 -12.82 -5.73 5.64
N VAL A 97 -12.26 -6.91 5.34
CA VAL A 97 -11.32 -7.61 6.23
C VAL A 97 -10.21 -8.28 5.42
N ILE A 98 -8.98 -8.20 5.91
CA ILE A 98 -7.84 -9.02 5.48
C ILE A 98 -7.34 -9.75 6.73
N GLU A 99 -7.54 -11.06 6.78
CA GLU A 99 -7.18 -11.89 7.93
C GLU A 99 -5.97 -12.78 7.64
N GLY A 100 -5.19 -13.07 8.68
CA GLY A 100 -4.13 -14.07 8.70
C GLY A 100 -3.99 -14.69 10.09
N GLN A 101 -3.50 -15.93 10.17
CA GLN A 101 -3.28 -16.61 11.45
C GLN A 101 -2.15 -15.97 12.27
N VAL A 102 -1.29 -15.18 11.64
CA VAL A 102 -0.16 -14.48 12.25
C VAL A 102 -0.12 -13.03 11.77
N ALA A 103 0.44 -12.16 12.60
CA ALA A 103 0.63 -10.76 12.23
C ALA A 103 1.63 -10.61 11.07
N PHE A 104 1.42 -9.61 10.22
CA PHE A 104 2.44 -9.19 9.26
C PHE A 104 3.67 -8.66 10.00
N SER A 105 4.85 -9.17 9.64
CA SER A 105 6.12 -8.71 10.20
C SER A 105 6.96 -8.00 9.14
N ASN A 106 7.61 -6.91 9.53
CA ASN A 106 8.55 -6.19 8.70
C ASN A 106 9.98 -6.61 9.04
N ALA A 107 10.83 -6.82 8.02
CA ALA A 107 12.24 -7.04 8.23
C ALA A 107 12.86 -5.86 9.01
N SER A 108 13.46 -6.15 10.17
CA SER A 108 13.97 -5.12 11.09
C SER A 108 15.38 -5.41 11.60
N ASP A 109 16.13 -6.27 10.90
CA ASP A 109 17.51 -6.59 11.24
C ASP A 109 18.40 -5.34 11.16
N ARG A 110 19.27 -5.15 12.16
CA ARG A 110 20.23 -4.04 12.22
C ARG A 110 21.10 -3.95 10.96
N ARG A 111 21.47 -5.09 10.37
CA ARG A 111 22.32 -5.17 9.17
C ARG A 111 21.67 -4.58 7.92
N LEU A 112 20.33 -4.44 7.91
CA LEU A 112 19.55 -3.83 6.82
C LEU A 112 19.38 -2.32 7.00
N LYS A 113 19.88 -1.75 8.11
CA LYS A 113 19.66 -0.35 8.49
C LYS A 113 20.98 0.40 8.57
N LYS A 114 20.97 1.66 8.19
CA LYS A 114 22.09 2.59 8.34
C LYS A 114 21.61 3.84 9.07
N ASP A 115 22.55 4.66 9.55
CA ASP A 115 22.29 5.96 10.16
C ASP A 115 21.24 5.89 11.30
N ILE A 116 21.39 4.88 12.17
CA ILE A 116 20.44 4.59 13.24
C ILE A 116 20.59 5.64 14.34
N VAL A 117 19.57 6.49 14.48
CA VAL A 117 19.45 7.52 15.52
C VAL A 117 18.12 7.40 16.25
N ASN A 118 17.98 8.06 17.40
CA ASN A 118 16.71 8.15 18.09
C ASN A 118 15.68 8.88 17.20
N THR A 119 14.43 8.43 17.27
CA THR A 119 13.36 9.11 16.54
C THR A 119 13.21 10.55 17.00
N ARG A 120 12.97 11.46 16.04
CA ARG A 120 12.66 12.86 16.27
C ARG A 120 11.22 13.09 16.79
N TYR A 121 10.37 12.09 16.62
CA TYR A 121 8.98 12.12 17.03
C TYR A 121 8.84 11.66 18.48
N GLY A 122 8.02 12.38 19.27
CA GLY A 122 7.81 12.09 20.67
C GLY A 122 6.47 12.63 21.18
N LEU A 123 6.42 13.05 22.43
CA LEU A 123 5.18 13.49 23.10
C LEU A 123 4.52 14.67 22.37
N ASN A 124 5.28 15.68 21.98
CA ASN A 124 4.73 16.84 21.25
C ASN A 124 4.06 16.42 19.93
N THR A 125 4.70 15.51 19.19
CA THR A 125 4.14 14.96 17.95
C THR A 125 2.80 14.27 18.20
N VAL A 126 2.71 13.46 19.25
CA VAL A 126 1.45 12.74 19.61
C VAL A 126 0.34 13.70 20.00
N LEU A 127 0.66 14.81 20.64
CA LEU A 127 -0.30 15.83 21.02
C LEU A 127 -0.88 16.63 19.82
N GLU A 128 -0.19 16.61 18.67
CA GLU A 128 -0.66 17.21 17.42
C GLU A 128 -1.58 16.28 16.63
N LEU A 129 -1.55 14.97 16.92
CA LEU A 129 -2.38 13.99 16.21
C LEU A 129 -3.85 14.16 16.57
N ARG A 130 -4.73 14.04 15.57
CA ARG A 130 -6.19 14.07 15.74
C ARG A 130 -6.81 12.69 15.44
N PRO A 131 -6.99 11.81 16.41
CA PRO A 131 -7.77 10.59 16.25
C PRO A 131 -9.22 10.94 15.93
N VAL A 132 -9.84 10.17 15.04
CA VAL A 132 -11.22 10.39 14.60
C VAL A 132 -11.99 9.08 14.51
N ASP A 133 -13.27 9.13 14.79
CA ASP A 133 -14.26 8.12 14.41
C ASP A 133 -14.83 8.50 13.04
N TYR A 134 -14.98 7.55 12.15
CA TYR A 134 -15.51 7.79 10.81
C TYR A 134 -16.22 6.57 10.24
N GLN A 135 -17.02 6.78 9.21
CA GLN A 135 -17.61 5.70 8.39
C GLN A 135 -17.01 5.69 7.00
N MET A 136 -16.67 4.50 6.52
CA MET A 136 -16.23 4.32 5.14
C MET A 136 -17.41 4.51 4.18
N LYS A 137 -17.26 5.41 3.19
CA LYS A 137 -18.33 5.68 2.19
C LYS A 137 -18.71 4.46 1.35
N SER A 138 -17.80 3.50 1.18
CA SER A 138 -18.00 2.31 0.34
C SER A 138 -18.93 1.27 0.97
N ASN A 139 -18.97 1.17 2.30
CA ASN A 139 -19.67 0.08 3.00
C ASN A 139 -20.31 0.48 4.34
N ASN A 140 -20.26 1.78 4.70
CA ASN A 140 -20.76 2.35 5.95
C ASN A 140 -20.17 1.71 7.23
N LEU A 141 -18.99 1.07 7.15
CA LEU A 141 -18.33 0.52 8.34
C LEU A 141 -17.75 1.65 9.19
N GLU A 142 -18.10 1.61 10.49
CA GLU A 142 -17.51 2.48 11.49
C GLU A 142 -16.07 2.07 11.79
N GLN A 143 -15.19 3.03 11.87
CA GLN A 143 -13.77 2.84 12.13
C GLN A 143 -13.21 3.98 12.99
N ILE A 144 -12.08 3.70 13.64
CA ILE A 144 -11.29 4.69 14.38
C ILE A 144 -9.94 4.81 13.67
N GLY A 145 -9.46 6.03 13.50
CA GLY A 145 -8.15 6.19 12.86
C GLY A 145 -7.73 7.64 12.67
N PHE A 146 -6.94 7.88 11.65
CA PHE A 146 -6.43 9.19 11.27
C PHE A 146 -6.82 9.54 9.84
N ILE A 147 -6.99 10.81 9.55
CA ILE A 147 -7.12 11.31 8.18
C ILE A 147 -5.71 11.45 7.61
N ALA A 148 -5.42 10.77 6.50
CA ALA A 148 -4.08 10.72 5.92
C ALA A 148 -3.53 12.10 5.55
N GLN A 149 -4.39 13.01 5.05
CA GLN A 149 -4.04 14.38 4.72
C GLN A 149 -3.60 15.20 5.94
N GLU A 150 -4.20 14.95 7.10
CA GLU A 150 -3.87 15.63 8.37
C GLU A 150 -2.61 15.02 9.01
N LEU A 151 -2.43 13.70 8.89
CA LEU A 151 -1.27 12.99 9.42
C LEU A 151 0.01 13.27 8.63
N ARG A 152 -0.10 13.43 7.30
CA ARG A 152 1.04 13.58 6.38
C ARG A 152 2.01 14.71 6.74
N PRO A 153 1.59 15.92 7.12
CA PRO A 153 2.50 16.99 7.55
C PRO A 153 3.18 16.73 8.89
N ILE A 154 2.61 15.88 9.76
CA ILE A 154 3.10 15.60 11.11
C ILE A 154 4.07 14.41 11.09
N VAL A 155 3.68 13.28 10.50
CA VAL A 155 4.48 12.05 10.38
C VAL A 155 4.39 11.53 8.95
N PRO A 156 5.10 12.14 7.99
CA PRO A 156 5.00 11.78 6.57
C PRO A 156 5.35 10.31 6.30
N GLU A 157 6.22 9.69 7.09
CA GLU A 157 6.60 8.28 6.94
C GLU A 157 5.46 7.30 7.27
N ALA A 158 4.43 7.76 7.96
CA ALA A 158 3.22 6.96 8.23
C ALA A 158 2.20 7.04 7.10
N VAL A 159 2.42 7.86 6.06
CA VAL A 159 1.47 8.05 4.96
C VAL A 159 2.10 7.66 3.64
N SER A 160 1.41 6.84 2.87
CA SER A 160 1.82 6.41 1.54
C SER A 160 0.70 6.62 0.52
N GLY A 161 1.04 6.50 -0.77
CA GLY A 161 0.09 6.65 -1.85
C GLY A 161 0.10 8.05 -2.47
N ILE A 162 -0.79 8.24 -3.43
CA ILE A 162 -0.94 9.46 -4.21
C ILE A 162 -2.36 9.99 -3.94
N GLU A 163 -2.46 11.28 -3.66
CA GLU A 163 -3.75 11.95 -3.58
C GLU A 163 -4.17 12.40 -4.98
N GLY A 164 -5.09 11.66 -5.60
CA GLY A 164 -5.47 11.88 -6.99
C GLY A 164 -6.83 11.31 -7.32
N ASP A 165 -6.94 10.67 -8.46
CA ASP A 165 -8.17 10.15 -9.02
C ASP A 165 -8.60 8.84 -8.33
N LEU A 166 -9.73 8.88 -7.64
CA LEU A 166 -10.28 7.71 -6.92
C LEU A 166 -10.65 6.56 -7.87
N GLU A 167 -11.06 6.85 -9.11
CA GLU A 167 -11.41 5.82 -10.11
C GLU A 167 -10.15 5.07 -10.58
N LYS A 168 -8.99 5.72 -10.53
CA LYS A 168 -7.69 5.09 -10.78
C LYS A 168 -7.08 4.42 -9.55
N GLY A 169 -7.77 4.47 -8.41
CA GLY A 169 -7.27 3.95 -7.14
C GLY A 169 -6.20 4.82 -6.48
N GLU A 170 -6.00 6.05 -6.94
CA GLU A 170 -5.03 7.00 -6.40
C GLU A 170 -5.49 7.54 -5.05
N THR A 171 -5.14 6.81 -3.99
CA THR A 171 -5.56 7.10 -2.61
C THR A 171 -4.38 7.15 -1.66
N LEU A 172 -4.48 7.99 -0.63
CA LEU A 172 -3.57 7.96 0.50
C LEU A 172 -3.94 6.80 1.44
N ALA A 173 -2.92 6.22 2.08
CA ALA A 173 -3.07 5.17 3.07
C ALA A 173 -2.21 5.47 4.30
N VAL A 174 -2.68 5.05 5.48
CA VAL A 174 -1.97 5.20 6.75
C VAL A 174 -1.38 3.86 7.18
N ALA A 175 -0.07 3.83 7.41
CA ALA A 175 0.66 2.72 8.00
C ALA A 175 0.68 2.87 9.53
N TYR A 176 -0.34 2.38 10.21
CA TYR A 176 -0.51 2.52 11.67
C TYR A 176 0.67 1.96 12.46
N THR A 177 1.32 0.90 11.99
CA THR A 177 2.49 0.30 12.64
C THR A 177 3.69 1.25 12.71
N THR A 178 3.79 2.23 11.81
CA THR A 178 4.82 3.27 11.82
C THR A 178 4.66 4.22 13.02
N LEU A 179 3.46 4.34 13.57
CA LEU A 179 3.19 5.18 14.75
C LEU A 179 3.58 4.50 16.07
N ILE A 180 3.78 3.19 16.11
CA ILE A 180 4.14 2.46 17.34
C ILE A 180 5.44 3.01 17.98
N PRO A 181 6.56 3.19 17.27
CA PRO A 181 7.77 3.77 17.85
C PRO A 181 7.59 5.23 18.28
N VAL A 182 6.73 6.00 17.60
CA VAL A 182 6.38 7.37 17.99
C VAL A 182 5.66 7.37 19.34
N LEU A 183 4.64 6.51 19.50
CA LEU A 183 3.91 6.35 20.77
C LEU A 183 4.82 5.84 21.89
N ALA A 184 5.71 4.88 21.59
CA ALA A 184 6.68 4.38 22.58
C ALA A 184 7.60 5.50 23.08
N ARG A 185 8.09 6.36 22.20
CA ARG A 185 8.90 7.51 22.57
C ARG A 185 8.11 8.55 23.39
N ALA A 186 6.88 8.84 22.99
CA ALA A 186 6.01 9.76 23.70
C ALA A 186 5.73 9.29 25.15
N ILE A 187 5.48 8.00 25.36
CA ILE A 187 5.30 7.40 26.68
C ILE A 187 6.58 7.52 27.53
N GLN A 188 7.76 7.29 26.93
CA GLN A 188 9.05 7.44 27.62
C GLN A 188 9.27 8.89 28.10
N GLU A 189 8.96 9.89 27.27
CA GLU A 189 9.07 11.29 27.60
C GLU A 189 8.05 11.70 28.67
N GLN A 190 6.80 11.25 28.54
CA GLN A 190 5.77 11.47 29.56
C GLN A 190 6.18 10.89 30.92
N GLN A 191 6.75 9.66 30.93
CA GLN A 191 7.21 9.04 32.17
C GLN A 191 8.39 9.80 32.82
N ALA A 192 9.24 10.41 32.00
CA ALA A 192 10.34 11.24 32.52
C ALA A 192 9.79 12.51 33.18
N LEU A 193 8.79 13.17 32.58
CA LEU A 193 8.09 14.33 33.16
C LEU A 193 7.38 13.98 34.47
N ILE A 194 6.69 12.84 34.53
CA ILE A 194 6.02 12.38 35.74
C ILE A 194 7.04 12.17 36.89
N LYS A 195 8.18 11.54 36.60
CA LYS A 195 9.25 11.34 37.59
C LYS A 195 9.81 12.69 38.09
N GLN A 196 9.97 13.65 37.20
CA GLN A 196 10.43 14.99 37.58
C GLN A 196 9.40 15.68 38.49
N LEU A 197 8.12 15.69 38.12
CA LEU A 197 7.04 16.25 38.96
C LEU A 197 6.96 15.61 40.34
N GLN A 198 7.15 14.29 40.44
CA GLN A 198 7.18 13.58 41.71
C GLN A 198 8.30 14.08 42.63
N LYS A 199 9.53 14.28 42.06
CA LYS A 199 10.65 14.84 42.81
C LYS A 199 10.39 16.28 43.28
N ASP A 200 9.79 17.10 42.41
CA ASP A 200 9.50 18.49 42.72
C ASP A 200 8.46 18.57 43.86
N ILE A 201 7.48 17.68 43.86
CA ILE A 201 6.49 17.58 44.96
C ILE A 201 7.16 17.12 46.26
N GLU A 202 8.14 16.20 46.22
CA GLU A 202 8.89 15.79 47.43
C GLU A 202 9.71 16.91 48.02
N ILE A 203 10.27 17.81 47.23
CA ILE A 203 11.05 18.96 47.66
C ILE A 203 10.16 20.03 48.34
N LEU A 204 8.88 20.09 47.95
CA LEU A 204 7.89 21.07 48.50
C LEU A 204 7.24 20.62 49.82
N LYS A 205 7.50 19.40 50.27
CA LYS A 205 7.00 18.85 51.54
C LYS A 205 8.03 19.04 52.65
#